data_e2a9daf6a25eb51872bb93285a1cb6bd
#
_entry.id   e2a9daf6a25eb51872bb93285a1cb6bd
#
_cell.length_a   1.000
_cell.length_b   1.000
_cell.length_c   1.000
_cell.angle_alpha   90.00
_cell.angle_beta   90.00
_cell.angle_gamma   90.00
#
_symmetry.space_group_name_H-M   'P 1'
#
loop_
_entity.id
_entity.type
_entity.pdbx_description
1 polymer ?
#
loop_
_entity_poly.entity_id
_entity_poly.type
_entity_poly.pdbx_seq_one_letter_code
_entity_poly.pdbx_strand_id
1 'polypeptide(L)'
;SSKLKLNNLIAIIDYNKYQATGKSDEILNIKPLSKKWISFGWDAIECNGNDHNSISKKINFLLKKKSNKPKVLIAHTIKGKGVDFMENDNNWHYRSPNIDEVKKSKIQLDI
;
A
#
# COMPACT_ATOMS: atom_id res chain seq x y z
N SER A 1 18.94 -0.01 7.00
CA SER A 1 18.32 1.25 7.54
C SER A 1 18.25 1.22 9.06
N SER A 2 17.79 0.12 9.67
CA SER A 2 17.64 0.02 11.14
C SER A 2 18.97 0.15 11.88
N LYS A 3 20.01 -0.62 11.47
CA LYS A 3 21.36 -0.52 12.03
C LYS A 3 21.95 0.91 11.98
N LEU A 4 21.65 1.64 10.90
CA LEU A 4 22.12 3.02 10.68
C LEU A 4 21.23 4.06 11.36
N LYS A 5 20.17 3.64 12.07
CA LYS A 5 19.23 4.52 12.78
C LYS A 5 18.67 5.65 11.90
N LEU A 6 18.28 5.32 10.67
CA LEU A 6 17.74 6.30 9.70
C LEU A 6 16.33 6.76 10.12
N ASN A 7 16.28 7.57 11.16
CA ASN A 7 15.01 8.00 11.78
C ASN A 7 14.20 9.01 10.94
N ASN A 8 14.81 9.56 9.90
CA ASN A 8 14.17 10.42 8.90
C ASN A 8 13.64 9.65 7.67
N LEU A 9 13.87 8.33 7.59
CA LEU A 9 13.35 7.48 6.52
C LEU A 9 11.93 7.01 6.83
N ILE A 10 11.01 7.25 5.91
CA ILE A 10 9.67 6.68 5.91
C ILE A 10 9.49 5.87 4.63
N ALA A 11 9.29 4.57 4.78
CA ALA A 11 8.86 3.68 3.70
C ALA A 11 7.34 3.59 3.66
N ILE A 12 6.76 3.54 2.49
CA ILE A 12 5.33 3.29 2.30
C ILE A 12 5.17 2.00 1.51
N ILE A 13 4.37 1.08 2.04
CA ILE A 13 4.05 -0.19 1.38
C ILE A 13 2.61 -0.10 0.89
N ASP A 14 2.42 -0.14 -0.42
CA ASP A 14 1.13 -0.39 -1.03
C ASP A 14 0.78 -1.88 -0.87
N TYR A 15 0.00 -2.18 0.18
CA TYR A 15 -0.42 -3.54 0.47
C TYR A 15 -1.79 -3.83 -0.14
N ASN A 16 -1.79 -4.01 -1.46
CA ASN A 16 -2.99 -4.30 -2.26
C ASN A 16 -3.39 -5.79 -2.25
N LYS A 17 -2.65 -6.65 -1.53
CA LYS A 17 -2.89 -8.10 -1.35
C LYS A 17 -2.65 -8.96 -2.59
N TYR A 18 -2.06 -8.38 -3.62
CA TYR A 18 -1.70 -9.09 -4.85
C TYR A 18 -0.20 -9.04 -5.09
N GLN A 19 0.30 -10.07 -5.77
CA GLN A 19 1.61 -10.14 -6.38
C GLN A 19 1.41 -10.31 -7.91
N ALA A 20 2.49 -10.25 -8.68
CA ALA A 20 2.42 -10.34 -10.13
C ALA A 20 1.58 -11.54 -10.64
N THR A 21 1.69 -12.69 -9.99
CA THR A 21 1.08 -13.95 -10.43
C THR A 21 -0.20 -14.33 -9.69
N GLY A 22 -0.67 -13.54 -8.70
CA GLY A 22 -1.90 -13.84 -7.97
C GLY A 22 -1.97 -13.20 -6.59
N LYS A 23 -2.87 -13.69 -5.75
CA LYS A 23 -3.03 -13.19 -4.37
C LYS A 23 -1.82 -13.50 -3.51
N SER A 24 -1.39 -12.52 -2.71
CA SER A 24 -0.21 -12.66 -1.85
C SER A 24 -0.32 -13.82 -0.85
N ASP A 25 -1.51 -14.07 -0.31
CA ASP A 25 -1.72 -15.15 0.67
C ASP A 25 -1.62 -16.56 0.05
N GLU A 26 -1.88 -16.68 -1.25
CA GLU A 26 -1.82 -17.95 -1.99
C GLU A 26 -0.41 -18.24 -2.49
N ILE A 27 0.35 -17.20 -2.89
CA ILE A 27 1.70 -17.34 -3.43
C ILE A 27 2.74 -17.38 -2.30
N LEU A 28 2.75 -16.37 -1.44
CA LEU A 28 3.63 -16.25 -0.29
C LEU A 28 2.94 -15.44 0.80
N ASN A 29 2.50 -16.10 1.85
CA ASN A 29 1.88 -15.40 2.97
C ASN A 29 2.91 -14.58 3.74
N ILE A 30 2.85 -13.26 3.57
CA ILE A 30 3.74 -12.29 4.23
C ILE A 30 3.17 -11.75 5.56
N LYS A 31 1.97 -12.18 5.95
CA LYS A 31 1.35 -11.77 7.23
C LYS A 31 2.06 -12.41 8.43
N PRO A 32 2.03 -11.77 9.59
CA PRO A 32 1.62 -10.39 9.86
C PRO A 32 2.74 -9.41 9.49
N LEU A 33 2.50 -8.56 8.47
CA LEU A 33 3.54 -7.73 7.85
C LEU A 33 4.13 -6.70 8.84
N SER A 34 3.28 -5.99 9.60
CA SER A 34 3.74 -4.99 10.56
C SER A 34 4.66 -5.59 11.64
N LYS A 35 4.34 -6.79 12.15
CA LYS A 35 5.19 -7.48 13.14
C LYS A 35 6.57 -7.83 12.58
N LYS A 36 6.65 -8.23 11.30
CA LYS A 36 7.92 -8.51 10.63
C LYS A 36 8.78 -7.25 10.53
N TRP A 37 8.22 -6.11 10.14
CA TRP A 37 8.93 -4.85 10.12
C TRP A 37 9.42 -4.41 11.50
N ILE A 38 8.58 -4.58 12.53
CA ILE A 38 8.96 -4.30 13.92
C ILE A 38 10.13 -5.17 14.36
N SER A 39 10.12 -6.48 14.02
CA SER A 39 11.22 -7.39 14.37
C SER A 39 12.53 -7.04 13.67
N PHE A 40 12.47 -6.41 12.51
CA PHE A 40 13.64 -5.83 11.82
C PHE A 40 14.06 -4.45 12.34
N GLY A 41 13.47 -3.98 13.44
CA GLY A 41 13.85 -2.73 14.11
C GLY A 41 13.26 -1.48 13.48
N TRP A 42 12.11 -1.57 12.80
CA TRP A 42 11.36 -0.44 12.27
C TRP A 42 10.19 -0.07 13.18
N ASP A 43 9.79 1.18 13.16
CA ASP A 43 8.48 1.61 13.65
C ASP A 43 7.46 1.39 12.54
N ALA A 44 6.53 0.45 12.73
CA ALA A 44 5.51 0.10 11.74
C ALA A 44 4.12 0.51 12.19
N ILE A 45 3.35 1.12 11.30
CA ILE A 45 1.92 1.41 11.49
C ILE A 45 1.14 1.07 10.22
N GLU A 46 -0.16 0.91 10.36
CA GLU A 46 -1.06 0.54 9.27
C GLU A 46 -2.15 1.60 9.08
N CYS A 47 -2.65 1.74 7.86
CA CYS A 47 -3.75 2.64 7.54
C CYS A 47 -4.64 2.09 6.40
N ASN A 48 -5.81 2.68 6.22
CA ASN A 48 -6.57 2.56 4.98
C ASN A 48 -5.85 3.36 3.88
N GLY A 49 -5.28 2.67 2.90
CA GLY A 49 -4.51 3.25 1.81
C GLY A 49 -5.35 3.88 0.69
N ASN A 50 -6.68 3.70 0.72
CA ASN A 50 -7.59 4.38 -0.20
C ASN A 50 -8.32 5.57 0.44
N ASP A 51 -7.89 5.99 1.64
CA ASP A 51 -8.43 7.15 2.35
C ASP A 51 -7.32 8.18 2.60
N HIS A 52 -7.38 9.32 1.92
CA HIS A 52 -6.40 10.40 2.03
C HIS A 52 -6.27 10.93 3.47
N ASN A 53 -7.38 11.03 4.22
CA ASN A 53 -7.35 11.48 5.59
C ASN A 53 -6.62 10.47 6.51
N SER A 54 -6.87 9.18 6.30
CA SER A 54 -6.17 8.11 7.02
C SER A 54 -4.66 8.16 6.76
N ILE A 55 -4.25 8.27 5.49
CA ILE A 55 -2.84 8.38 5.09
C ILE A 55 -2.20 9.62 5.72
N SER A 56 -2.80 10.81 5.54
CA SER A 56 -2.27 12.08 6.06
C SER A 56 -2.09 12.05 7.57
N LYS A 57 -3.09 11.57 8.32
CA LYS A 57 -3.01 11.42 9.78
C LYS A 57 -1.85 10.52 10.19
N LYS A 58 -1.68 9.38 9.52
CA LYS A 58 -0.63 8.40 9.86
C LYS A 58 0.76 8.90 9.47
N ILE A 59 0.92 9.55 8.33
CA ILE A 59 2.20 10.17 7.94
C ILE A 59 2.58 11.25 8.95
N ASN A 60 1.65 12.15 9.30
CA ASN A 60 1.90 13.20 10.29
C ASN A 60 2.26 12.63 11.67
N PHE A 61 1.63 11.52 12.07
CA PHE A 61 2.01 10.81 13.28
C PHE A 61 3.45 10.30 13.21
N LEU A 62 3.84 9.65 12.10
CA LEU A 62 5.21 9.14 11.91
C LEU A 62 6.25 10.27 11.88
N LEU A 63 5.93 11.40 11.26
CA LEU A 63 6.84 12.56 11.21
C LEU A 63 7.09 13.14 12.61
N LYS A 64 6.06 13.22 13.45
CA LYS A 64 6.16 13.75 14.82
C LYS A 64 6.75 12.75 15.82
N LYS A 65 6.74 11.46 15.49
CA LYS A 65 7.23 10.42 16.39
C LYS A 65 8.72 10.54 16.63
N LYS A 66 9.12 10.85 17.87
CA LYS A 66 10.52 10.82 18.30
C LYS A 66 10.96 9.37 18.47
N SER A 67 11.82 8.90 17.57
CA SER A 67 12.36 7.54 17.56
C SER A 67 13.68 7.54 16.80
N ASN A 68 14.61 6.66 17.18
CA ASN A 68 15.85 6.42 16.45
C ASN A 68 15.72 5.32 15.38
N LYS A 69 14.48 4.94 15.03
CA LYS A 69 14.19 3.88 14.08
C LYS A 69 13.70 4.46 12.76
N PRO A 70 14.00 3.82 11.63
CA PRO A 70 13.27 4.07 10.39
C PRO A 70 11.80 3.68 10.57
N LYS A 71 10.92 4.26 9.76
CA LYS A 71 9.48 4.15 9.89
C LYS A 71 8.87 3.54 8.65
N VAL A 72 7.82 2.75 8.82
CA VAL A 72 7.07 2.18 7.70
C VAL A 72 5.57 2.37 7.90
N LEU A 73 4.91 2.84 6.85
CA LEU A 73 3.47 2.90 6.73
C LEU A 73 3.01 1.78 5.80
N ILE A 74 2.19 0.87 6.31
CA ILE A 74 1.55 -0.18 5.51
C ILE A 74 0.16 0.32 5.14
N ALA A 75 -0.01 0.69 3.89
CA ALA A 75 -1.26 1.19 3.34
C ALA A 75 -2.06 0.01 2.77
N HIS A 76 -3.15 -0.35 3.44
CA HIS A 76 -4.08 -1.36 2.93
C HIS A 76 -4.91 -0.76 1.80
N THR A 77 -4.66 -1.17 0.58
CA THR A 77 -5.34 -0.71 -0.62
C THR A 77 -6.18 -1.81 -1.27
N ILE A 78 -7.03 -1.40 -2.18
CA ILE A 78 -7.72 -2.28 -3.13
C ILE A 78 -7.07 -2.08 -4.49
N LYS A 79 -6.55 -3.15 -5.11
CA LYS A 79 -6.01 -3.09 -6.46
C LYS A 79 -7.10 -2.61 -7.42
N GLY A 80 -6.81 -1.59 -8.25
CA GLY A 80 -7.76 -1.04 -9.21
C GLY A 80 -8.88 -0.18 -8.61
N LYS A 81 -8.73 0.29 -7.36
CA LYS A 81 -9.76 1.07 -6.64
C LYS A 81 -10.30 2.24 -7.45
N GLY A 82 -11.63 2.33 -7.52
CA GLY A 82 -12.35 3.38 -8.24
C GLY A 82 -12.82 2.98 -9.64
N VAL A 83 -12.34 1.83 -10.16
CA VAL A 83 -12.78 1.27 -11.42
C VAL A 83 -13.29 -0.16 -11.17
N ASP A 84 -14.60 -0.34 -11.20
CA ASP A 84 -15.29 -1.57 -10.77
C ASP A 84 -14.75 -2.85 -11.43
N PHE A 85 -14.54 -2.82 -12.74
CA PHE A 85 -14.02 -3.95 -13.50
C PHE A 85 -12.51 -4.19 -13.31
N MET A 86 -11.80 -3.30 -12.61
CA MET A 86 -10.39 -3.46 -12.26
C MET A 86 -10.19 -3.88 -10.80
N GLU A 87 -11.17 -3.63 -9.93
CA GLU A 87 -11.03 -3.90 -8.50
C GLU A 87 -10.78 -5.39 -8.22
N ASN A 88 -9.68 -5.67 -7.51
CA ASN A 88 -9.27 -7.03 -7.13
C ASN A 88 -9.09 -8.02 -8.29
N ASP A 89 -8.87 -7.54 -9.51
CA ASP A 89 -8.55 -8.38 -10.66
C ASP A 89 -7.06 -8.28 -11.01
N ASN A 90 -6.36 -9.44 -10.90
CA ASN A 90 -4.91 -9.51 -11.14
C ASN A 90 -4.52 -9.41 -12.61
N ASN A 91 -5.44 -9.63 -13.55
CA ASN A 91 -5.17 -9.49 -14.98
C ASN A 91 -4.69 -8.07 -15.34
N TRP A 92 -5.14 -7.06 -14.58
CA TRP A 92 -4.72 -5.67 -14.73
C TRP A 92 -3.29 -5.36 -14.29
N HIS A 93 -2.53 -6.38 -13.91
CA HIS A 93 -1.09 -6.21 -13.66
C HIS A 93 -0.29 -6.14 -14.97
N TYR A 94 -0.76 -6.84 -16.00
CA TYR A 94 -0.05 -6.97 -17.29
C TYR A 94 -0.82 -6.39 -18.47
N ARG A 95 -2.08 -6.10 -18.28
CA ARG A 95 -3.00 -5.69 -19.33
C ARG A 95 -3.19 -4.17 -19.33
N SER A 96 -3.20 -3.56 -20.52
CA SER A 96 -3.65 -2.18 -20.73
C SER A 96 -5.14 -2.15 -21.08
N PRO A 97 -5.90 -1.12 -20.65
CA PRO A 97 -7.30 -0.97 -21.02
C PRO A 97 -7.44 -0.62 -22.52
N ASN A 98 -8.50 -1.12 -23.14
CA ASN A 98 -8.91 -0.68 -24.47
C ASN A 98 -9.65 0.68 -24.41
N ILE A 99 -10.00 1.24 -25.61
CA ILE A 99 -10.61 2.57 -25.70
C ILE A 99 -11.94 2.66 -24.93
N ASP A 100 -12.78 1.63 -24.97
CA ASP A 100 -14.08 1.65 -24.29
C ASP A 100 -13.94 1.48 -22.77
N GLU A 101 -12.98 0.68 -22.34
CA GLU A 101 -12.61 0.56 -20.92
C GLU A 101 -12.05 1.88 -20.38
N VAL A 102 -11.23 2.60 -21.15
CA VAL A 102 -10.77 3.94 -20.78
C VAL A 102 -11.94 4.91 -20.62
N LYS A 103 -12.91 4.93 -21.56
CA LYS A 103 -14.11 5.77 -21.44
C LYS A 103 -14.92 5.45 -20.19
N LYS A 104 -15.15 4.17 -19.91
CA LYS A 104 -15.87 3.72 -18.70
C LYS A 104 -15.12 4.13 -17.43
N SER A 105 -13.80 3.95 -17.41
CA SER A 105 -12.98 4.33 -16.24
C SER A 105 -13.05 5.83 -15.96
N LYS A 106 -13.02 6.67 -16.99
CA LYS A 106 -13.15 8.12 -16.85
C LYS A 106 -14.49 8.53 -16.23
N ILE A 107 -15.58 7.89 -16.64
CA ILE A 107 -16.90 8.15 -16.06
C ILE A 107 -16.93 7.76 -14.58
N GLN A 108 -16.36 6.61 -14.22
CA GLN A 108 -16.34 6.13 -12.83
C GLN A 108 -15.43 6.98 -11.91
N LEU A 109 -14.37 7.55 -12.47
CA LEU A 109 -13.43 8.41 -11.75
C LEU A 109 -13.80 9.89 -11.77
N ASP A 110 -14.90 10.25 -12.44
CA ASP A 110 -15.42 11.61 -12.56
C ASP A 110 -14.37 12.59 -13.18
N ILE A 111 -13.71 12.14 -14.29
CA ILE A 111 -12.66 12.88 -15.02
C ILE A 111 -12.87 12.84 -16.53
#